data_1ce8f0655be951e8f8d996c15894b7f2
#
_entry.id   1ce8f0655be951e8f8d996c15894b7f2
#
_cell.length_a   1.000
_cell.length_b   1.000
_cell.length_c   1.000
_cell.angle_alpha   90.00
_cell.angle_beta   90.00
_cell.angle_gamma   90.00
#
_symmetry.space_group_name_H-M   'P 1'
#
loop_
_entity.id
_entity.type
_entity.pdbx_description
1 polymer ?
#
loop_
_entity_poly.entity_id
_entity_poly.type
_entity_poly.pdbx_seq_one_letter_code
_entity_poly.pdbx_strand_id
1 'polypeptide(L)'
;MLSMRKYLSVFALALVCFASAQQKGQLRKVATVALYNVENLWDTVQSADYIDGTKDFRNPAFHRSVPIDSIKYLPVDEDYKGTWNKESLKGKRVVRYQSGSEEFTAKSSKNYNAKVYKSKLENAAKVISEIGYNYTKTAPAIIGLLELENRQVVEDLVKEPALAKYDYGIVHFNSFDYRGIDPAFIYQKRRFTPSNAITKEVKIFGEGGKREYTRDILVLSGMLDNEKVTLFINHWPSRRGGEAVSLPKRNAAAAVLKQQMDSVRALDPNTKLIAMGDFNDDPNSPSLKNVLKAAYYPKDLSVDTPYLNLMYPLFKQGVASLAYQDSPNLFDQIIVSSNLSQKEIGKEYSVFKTEVYAPSYLISKSGNYKGYPFRSWSGDKFTGGYSDHFPVFTILHRLP
;
A
#
# COMPACT_ATOMS: atom_id res chain seq x y z
N MET A 1 -36.69 -64.44 -9.07
CA MET A 1 -37.10 -63.01 -9.04
C MET A 1 -36.45 -62.19 -7.92
N LEU A 2 -35.26 -62.53 -7.41
CA LEU A 2 -34.59 -61.83 -6.34
C LEU A 2 -33.27 -61.15 -6.76
N SER A 3 -32.89 -61.21 -8.03
CA SER A 3 -31.58 -60.66 -8.47
C SER A 3 -31.63 -59.25 -9.09
N MET A 4 -32.79 -58.80 -9.55
CA MET A 4 -32.90 -57.52 -10.27
C MET A 4 -33.06 -56.29 -9.37
N ARG A 5 -33.51 -56.46 -8.11
CA ARG A 5 -33.66 -55.33 -7.17
C ARG A 5 -32.34 -54.80 -6.59
N LYS A 6 -31.27 -55.60 -6.52
CA LYS A 6 -29.97 -55.18 -6.00
C LYS A 6 -29.19 -54.28 -6.98
N TYR A 7 -29.38 -54.43 -8.27
CA TYR A 7 -28.70 -53.62 -9.28
C TYR A 7 -29.34 -52.24 -9.49
N LEU A 8 -30.66 -52.12 -9.26
CA LEU A 8 -31.31 -50.79 -9.32
C LEU A 8 -30.90 -49.88 -8.15
N SER A 9 -30.65 -50.44 -6.97
CA SER A 9 -30.22 -49.64 -5.81
C SER A 9 -28.79 -49.12 -5.93
N VAL A 10 -27.90 -49.90 -6.59
CA VAL A 10 -26.51 -49.48 -6.83
C VAL A 10 -26.44 -48.44 -7.94
N PHE A 11 -27.29 -48.52 -8.96
CA PHE A 11 -27.35 -47.50 -10.01
C PHE A 11 -27.96 -46.17 -9.53
N ALA A 12 -28.94 -46.21 -8.62
CA ALA A 12 -29.50 -45.00 -8.00
C ALA A 12 -28.51 -44.30 -7.06
N LEU A 13 -27.70 -45.09 -6.30
CA LEU A 13 -26.63 -44.50 -5.46
C LEU A 13 -25.50 -43.91 -6.30
N ALA A 14 -25.11 -44.54 -7.40
CA ALA A 14 -24.11 -44.03 -8.31
C ALA A 14 -24.54 -42.71 -9.00
N LEU A 15 -25.81 -42.58 -9.39
CA LEU A 15 -26.35 -41.34 -9.94
C LEU A 15 -26.44 -40.20 -8.91
N VAL A 16 -26.72 -40.49 -7.65
CA VAL A 16 -26.72 -39.51 -6.58
C VAL A 16 -25.28 -39.03 -6.25
N CYS A 17 -24.29 -39.94 -6.29
CA CYS A 17 -22.89 -39.59 -6.10
C CYS A 17 -22.33 -38.75 -7.26
N PHE A 18 -22.78 -38.99 -8.50
CA PHE A 18 -22.38 -38.18 -9.66
C PHE A 18 -23.08 -36.81 -9.70
N ALA A 19 -24.29 -36.69 -9.19
CA ALA A 19 -24.99 -35.40 -9.07
C ALA A 19 -24.36 -34.48 -8.00
N SER A 20 -23.71 -35.05 -6.97
CA SER A 20 -23.01 -34.27 -5.94
C SER A 20 -21.61 -33.78 -6.38
N ALA A 21 -21.05 -34.33 -7.46
CA ALA A 21 -19.71 -33.98 -7.97
C ALA A 21 -19.71 -32.89 -9.04
N GLN A 22 -20.87 -32.41 -9.48
CA GLN A 22 -21.01 -31.28 -10.41
C GLN A 22 -21.63 -30.07 -9.77
N GLN A 23 -21.11 -29.60 -8.65
CA GLN A 23 -21.13 -28.15 -8.39
C GLN A 23 -20.15 -27.55 -9.41
N LYS A 24 -20.63 -27.22 -10.62
CA LYS A 24 -19.93 -26.37 -11.58
C LYS A 24 -19.51 -25.15 -10.79
N GLY A 25 -18.19 -24.96 -10.58
CA GLY A 25 -17.66 -23.80 -9.91
C GLY A 25 -18.29 -22.55 -10.54
N GLN A 26 -19.06 -21.83 -9.77
CA GLN A 26 -19.74 -20.63 -10.25
C GLN A 26 -18.68 -19.69 -10.83
N LEU A 27 -18.80 -19.30 -12.10
CA LEU A 27 -17.88 -18.34 -12.72
C LEU A 27 -17.81 -17.10 -11.85
N ARG A 28 -16.62 -16.64 -11.56
CA ARG A 28 -16.38 -15.46 -10.72
C ARG A 28 -15.47 -14.48 -11.45
N LYS A 29 -15.79 -13.21 -11.40
CA LYS A 29 -14.83 -12.16 -11.68
C LYS A 29 -14.01 -11.92 -10.42
N VAL A 30 -12.70 -11.84 -10.55
CA VAL A 30 -11.78 -11.68 -9.43
C VAL A 30 -10.80 -10.52 -9.70
N ALA A 31 -10.43 -9.80 -8.65
CA ALA A 31 -9.46 -8.73 -8.70
C ALA A 31 -8.51 -8.82 -7.49
N THR A 32 -7.21 -8.69 -7.72
CA THR A 32 -6.25 -8.51 -6.64
C THR A 32 -6.03 -7.03 -6.39
N VAL A 33 -6.16 -6.61 -5.14
CA VAL A 33 -5.71 -5.31 -4.64
C VAL A 33 -4.62 -5.57 -3.62
N ALA A 34 -3.46 -4.94 -3.77
CA ALA A 34 -2.27 -5.26 -3.01
C ALA A 34 -1.55 -4.02 -2.48
N LEU A 35 -0.67 -4.23 -1.51
CA LEU A 35 0.27 -3.26 -0.97
C LEU A 35 1.66 -3.90 -0.90
N TYR A 36 2.69 -3.15 -1.25
CA TYR A 36 4.06 -3.55 -1.08
C TYR A 36 4.96 -2.37 -0.69
N ASN A 37 5.57 -2.44 0.48
CA ASN A 37 6.70 -1.60 0.84
C ASN A 37 7.95 -2.20 0.21
N VAL A 38 8.62 -1.47 -0.70
CA VAL A 38 9.74 -1.97 -1.52
C VAL A 38 11.11 -1.71 -0.90
N GLU A 39 11.16 -1.26 0.34
CA GLU A 39 12.40 -0.95 1.07
C GLU A 39 13.33 -0.01 0.27
N ASN A 40 12.98 1.29 0.23
CA ASN A 40 13.85 2.32 -0.35
C ASN A 40 14.24 2.07 -1.83
N LEU A 41 13.30 2.26 -2.74
CA LEU A 41 13.55 2.25 -4.18
C LEU A 41 13.93 3.65 -4.66
N TRP A 42 15.23 3.85 -4.89
CA TRP A 42 15.84 5.09 -5.33
C TRP A 42 16.36 4.94 -6.75
N ASP A 43 16.47 6.04 -7.50
CA ASP A 43 17.22 6.03 -8.74
C ASP A 43 18.72 6.31 -8.49
N THR A 44 19.48 6.57 -9.54
CA THR A 44 20.92 6.84 -9.46
C THR A 44 21.26 8.31 -9.67
N VAL A 45 20.25 9.17 -9.73
CA VAL A 45 20.40 10.62 -9.91
C VAL A 45 20.26 11.27 -8.54
N GLN A 46 21.17 12.17 -8.22
CA GLN A 46 21.09 12.89 -6.95
C GLN A 46 19.84 13.74 -6.89
N SER A 47 19.03 13.51 -5.85
CA SER A 47 17.81 14.28 -5.63
C SER A 47 18.10 15.70 -5.15
N ALA A 48 17.17 16.63 -5.37
CA ALA A 48 17.29 17.98 -4.85
C ALA A 48 17.12 18.00 -3.33
N ASP A 49 17.98 18.75 -2.65
CA ASP A 49 17.91 18.92 -1.17
C ASP A 49 16.72 19.75 -0.72
N TYR A 50 16.21 20.60 -1.61
CA TYR A 50 15.12 21.50 -1.33
C TYR A 50 14.34 21.81 -2.60
N ILE A 51 13.15 22.32 -2.40
CA ILE A 51 12.31 22.83 -3.46
C ILE A 51 12.19 24.33 -3.26
N ASP A 52 12.70 25.08 -4.22
CA ASP A 52 12.46 26.51 -4.24
C ASP A 52 11.04 26.83 -4.70
N GLY A 53 10.62 28.07 -4.57
CA GLY A 53 9.29 28.49 -4.97
C GLY A 53 8.98 28.27 -6.46
N THR A 54 9.98 27.98 -7.31
CA THR A 54 9.80 27.70 -8.75
C THR A 54 9.60 26.22 -9.04
N LYS A 55 9.96 25.37 -8.10
CA LYS A 55 9.90 23.91 -8.22
C LYS A 55 9.23 23.26 -7.01
N ASP A 56 8.16 23.87 -6.52
CA ASP A 56 7.44 23.36 -5.36
C ASP A 56 6.65 22.11 -5.73
N PHE A 57 7.23 20.95 -5.46
CA PHE A 57 6.64 19.63 -5.71
C PHE A 57 5.37 19.36 -4.91
N ARG A 58 5.07 20.17 -3.91
CA ARG A 58 3.80 20.15 -3.20
C ARG A 58 2.65 20.65 -4.04
N ASN A 59 2.93 21.46 -5.06
CA ASN A 59 1.89 22.04 -5.87
C ASN A 59 1.10 20.90 -6.60
N PRO A 60 -0.23 20.82 -6.42
CA PRO A 60 -1.05 19.80 -7.07
C PRO A 60 -0.94 19.80 -8.59
N ALA A 61 -0.68 20.95 -9.20
CA ALA A 61 -0.49 21.05 -10.64
C ALA A 61 0.77 20.30 -11.10
N PHE A 62 1.87 20.39 -10.35
CA PHE A 62 3.08 19.62 -10.63
C PHE A 62 2.82 18.11 -10.59
N HIS A 63 2.12 17.63 -9.56
CA HIS A 63 1.79 16.22 -9.40
C HIS A 63 0.90 15.66 -10.51
N ARG A 64 0.18 16.51 -11.22
CA ARG A 64 -0.67 16.12 -12.35
C ARG A 64 0.05 16.17 -13.70
N SER A 65 1.37 16.21 -13.69
CA SER A 65 2.19 16.34 -14.91
C SER A 65 1.90 17.61 -15.71
N VAL A 66 1.58 18.71 -15.03
CA VAL A 66 1.40 20.02 -15.67
C VAL A 66 2.77 20.63 -15.97
N PRO A 67 2.92 21.42 -17.03
CA PRO A 67 4.14 22.15 -17.28
C PRO A 67 4.55 23.00 -16.09
N ILE A 68 5.84 23.02 -15.78
CA ILE A 68 6.37 23.71 -14.58
C ILE A 68 6.02 25.20 -14.54
N ASP A 69 5.96 25.83 -15.71
CA ASP A 69 5.63 27.26 -15.86
C ASP A 69 4.17 27.59 -15.48
N SER A 70 3.30 26.59 -15.42
CA SER A 70 1.90 26.74 -15.01
C SER A 70 1.68 26.49 -13.52
N ILE A 71 2.72 26.12 -12.78
CA ILE A 71 2.64 25.82 -11.35
C ILE A 71 2.51 27.12 -10.54
N LYS A 72 1.44 27.16 -9.75
CA LYS A 72 1.25 28.23 -8.75
C LYS A 72 1.80 27.76 -7.41
N TYR A 73 2.55 28.63 -6.75
CA TYR A 73 3.11 28.32 -5.44
C TYR A 73 2.01 28.22 -4.38
N LEU A 74 2.14 27.22 -3.55
CA LEU A 74 1.29 27.09 -2.36
C LEU A 74 1.74 28.11 -1.31
N PRO A 75 0.83 28.59 -0.44
CA PRO A 75 1.18 29.47 0.65
C PRO A 75 2.20 28.83 1.60
N VAL A 76 3.08 29.60 2.24
CA VAL A 76 4.10 29.10 3.17
C VAL A 76 3.44 28.38 4.34
N ASP A 77 3.97 27.22 4.71
CA ASP A 77 3.64 26.59 5.98
C ASP A 77 4.32 27.40 7.08
N GLU A 78 3.57 28.25 7.79
CA GLU A 78 4.08 29.15 8.80
C GLU A 78 4.73 28.42 9.97
N ASP A 79 4.36 27.16 10.19
CA ASP A 79 4.91 26.30 11.23
C ASP A 79 6.31 25.76 10.86
N TYR A 80 6.71 25.87 9.60
CA TYR A 80 7.99 25.34 9.15
C TYR A 80 9.16 26.26 9.48
N LYS A 81 10.07 25.79 10.30
CA LYS A 81 11.30 26.49 10.71
C LYS A 81 12.57 25.78 10.25
N GLY A 82 12.58 25.30 9.01
CA GLY A 82 13.74 24.63 8.43
C GLY A 82 14.92 25.57 8.17
N THR A 83 16.06 24.98 7.81
CA THR A 83 17.23 25.76 7.41
C THR A 83 17.15 26.15 5.96
N TRP A 84 17.12 27.46 5.69
CA TRP A 84 17.02 28.01 4.35
C TRP A 84 18.12 28.99 4.05
N ASN A 85 18.40 29.20 2.81
CA ASN A 85 19.00 30.46 2.39
C ASN A 85 17.91 31.56 2.41
N LYS A 86 17.82 32.30 3.51
CA LYS A 86 16.77 33.31 3.75
C LYS A 86 16.69 34.38 2.69
N GLU A 87 17.81 34.72 2.04
CA GLU A 87 17.83 35.82 1.08
C GLU A 87 17.25 35.45 -0.27
N SER A 88 17.55 34.26 -0.77
CA SER A 88 17.02 33.77 -2.06
C SER A 88 15.54 33.39 -1.98
N LEU A 89 14.99 33.29 -0.78
CA LEU A 89 13.65 32.76 -0.51
C LEU A 89 12.70 33.77 0.10
N LYS A 90 13.14 35.02 0.24
CA LYS A 90 12.33 36.12 0.79
C LYS A 90 11.01 36.23 0.02
N GLY A 91 9.89 35.98 0.72
CA GLY A 91 8.55 35.99 0.14
C GLY A 91 8.19 34.77 -0.69
N LYS A 92 9.05 33.73 -0.73
CA LYS A 92 8.78 32.45 -1.37
C LYS A 92 8.60 31.37 -0.33
N ARG A 93 7.86 30.37 -0.71
CA ARG A 93 7.70 29.16 0.06
C ARG A 93 8.79 28.18 -0.28
N VAL A 94 9.51 27.73 0.72
CA VAL A 94 10.52 26.71 0.52
C VAL A 94 10.48 25.71 1.65
N VAL A 95 10.48 24.46 1.29
CA VAL A 95 10.61 23.36 2.22
C VAL A 95 11.88 22.62 1.88
N ARG A 96 12.73 22.37 2.87
CA ARG A 96 13.84 21.46 2.66
C ARG A 96 13.27 20.09 2.35
N TYR A 97 13.66 19.61 1.20
CA TYR A 97 13.23 18.34 0.65
C TYR A 97 14.42 17.41 0.67
N GLN A 98 14.39 16.32 1.32
CA GLN A 98 15.38 15.27 1.23
C GLN A 98 16.79 15.51 1.76
N SER A 99 17.13 14.82 2.78
CA SER A 99 18.53 14.51 3.10
C SER A 99 18.88 13.03 2.81
N GLY A 100 17.88 12.19 2.64
CA GLY A 100 18.09 10.73 2.50
C GLY A 100 18.72 10.30 1.18
N SER A 101 18.68 11.16 0.15
CA SER A 101 19.27 10.86 -1.15
C SER A 101 20.77 10.61 -1.11
N GLU A 102 21.49 11.23 -0.16
CA GLU A 102 22.94 11.01 -0.03
C GLU A 102 23.28 9.60 0.41
N GLU A 103 22.40 8.93 1.12
CA GLU A 103 22.56 7.54 1.56
C GLU A 103 22.47 6.55 0.38
N PHE A 104 21.65 6.88 -0.63
CA PHE A 104 21.39 6.01 -1.79
C PHE A 104 22.08 6.52 -3.06
N THR A 105 23.38 6.77 -2.98
CA THR A 105 24.21 7.19 -4.12
C THR A 105 25.37 6.24 -4.34
N ALA A 106 25.95 6.27 -5.54
CA ALA A 106 27.14 5.45 -5.87
C ALA A 106 28.37 5.81 -5.02
N LYS A 107 28.39 7.03 -4.43
CA LYS A 107 29.50 7.51 -3.59
C LYS A 107 29.28 7.28 -2.09
N SER A 108 28.07 6.88 -1.69
CA SER A 108 27.76 6.57 -0.30
C SER A 108 28.36 5.24 0.14
N SER A 109 28.34 4.99 1.46
CA SER A 109 28.74 3.70 2.02
C SER A 109 27.92 2.52 1.47
N LYS A 110 26.67 2.76 1.05
CA LYS A 110 25.80 1.76 0.39
C LYS A 110 26.23 1.43 -1.04
N ASN A 111 27.06 2.29 -1.68
CA ASN A 111 27.45 2.11 -3.07
C ASN A 111 26.25 1.83 -3.98
N TYR A 112 25.20 2.66 -3.84
CA TYR A 112 23.96 2.52 -4.59
C TYR A 112 24.17 2.96 -6.04
N ASN A 113 24.52 2.03 -6.88
CA ASN A 113 24.85 2.24 -8.29
C ASN A 113 23.79 1.64 -9.23
N ALA A 114 23.96 1.85 -10.54
CA ALA A 114 23.01 1.36 -11.55
C ALA A 114 22.76 -0.16 -11.49
N LYS A 115 23.74 -0.97 -11.05
CA LYS A 115 23.56 -2.43 -10.89
C LYS A 115 22.63 -2.74 -9.72
N VAL A 116 22.80 -2.05 -8.60
CA VAL A 116 21.92 -2.18 -7.42
C VAL A 116 20.52 -1.74 -7.77
N TYR A 117 20.38 -0.57 -8.39
CA TYR A 117 19.09 -0.03 -8.84
C TYR A 117 18.35 -1.02 -9.74
N LYS A 118 19.02 -1.52 -10.78
CA LYS A 118 18.45 -2.51 -11.70
C LYS A 118 18.00 -3.77 -10.96
N SER A 119 18.83 -4.30 -10.07
CA SER A 119 18.49 -5.49 -9.28
C SER A 119 17.26 -5.25 -8.40
N LYS A 120 17.10 -4.07 -7.79
CA LYS A 120 15.91 -3.72 -7.01
C LYS A 120 14.66 -3.63 -7.88
N LEU A 121 14.74 -3.02 -9.07
CA LEU A 121 13.64 -2.97 -10.03
C LEU A 121 13.19 -4.37 -10.44
N GLU A 122 14.12 -5.22 -10.86
CA GLU A 122 13.85 -6.60 -11.27
C GLU A 122 13.20 -7.41 -10.14
N ASN A 123 13.74 -7.29 -8.92
CA ASN A 123 13.22 -7.97 -7.74
C ASN A 123 11.79 -7.50 -7.38
N ALA A 124 11.57 -6.19 -7.33
CA ALA A 124 10.24 -5.62 -7.05
C ALA A 124 9.23 -6.02 -8.13
N ALA A 125 9.59 -5.91 -9.41
CA ALA A 125 8.73 -6.29 -10.53
C ALA A 125 8.34 -7.77 -10.50
N LYS A 126 9.30 -8.66 -10.19
CA LYS A 126 9.05 -10.08 -10.00
C LYS A 126 8.00 -10.32 -8.91
N VAL A 127 8.22 -9.76 -7.72
CA VAL A 127 7.30 -9.93 -6.58
C VAL A 127 5.90 -9.42 -6.95
N ILE A 128 5.80 -8.22 -7.50
CA ILE A 128 4.51 -7.61 -7.88
C ILE A 128 3.77 -8.49 -8.89
N SER A 129 4.48 -9.06 -9.87
CA SER A 129 3.85 -9.89 -10.91
C SER A 129 3.22 -11.18 -10.38
N GLU A 130 3.65 -11.64 -9.21
CA GLU A 130 3.26 -12.92 -8.60
C GLU A 130 2.20 -12.77 -7.49
N ILE A 131 2.00 -11.55 -6.92
CA ILE A 131 1.02 -11.33 -5.85
C ILE A 131 -0.40 -11.68 -6.31
N GLY A 132 -1.03 -12.63 -5.63
CA GLY A 132 -2.39 -13.08 -5.94
C GLY A 132 -2.56 -13.84 -7.26
N TYR A 133 -1.46 -14.15 -7.97
CA TYR A 133 -1.49 -14.83 -9.28
C TYR A 133 -2.22 -16.16 -9.25
N ASN A 134 -2.10 -16.90 -8.15
CA ASN A 134 -2.79 -18.20 -8.00
C ASN A 134 -4.31 -18.07 -8.09
N TYR A 135 -4.87 -16.91 -7.70
CA TYR A 135 -6.30 -16.64 -7.72
C TYR A 135 -6.77 -16.02 -9.04
N THR A 136 -6.01 -15.06 -9.57
CA THR A 136 -6.45 -14.22 -10.68
C THR A 136 -5.81 -14.54 -12.02
N LYS A 137 -4.72 -15.34 -12.02
CA LYS A 137 -3.86 -15.63 -13.18
C LYS A 137 -3.31 -14.39 -13.88
N THR A 138 -3.21 -13.29 -13.11
CA THR A 138 -2.65 -12.01 -13.55
C THR A 138 -2.01 -11.29 -12.35
N ALA A 139 -1.14 -10.32 -12.61
CA ALA A 139 -0.66 -9.41 -11.59
C ALA A 139 -1.82 -8.59 -10.98
N PRO A 140 -1.63 -7.93 -9.82
CA PRO A 140 -2.68 -7.15 -9.17
C PRO A 140 -3.34 -6.13 -10.10
N ALA A 141 -4.66 -5.99 -9.99
CA ALA A 141 -5.39 -4.95 -10.71
C ALA A 141 -4.98 -3.54 -10.24
N ILE A 142 -4.74 -3.40 -8.93
CA ILE A 142 -4.24 -2.18 -8.30
C ILE A 142 -3.26 -2.58 -7.21
N ILE A 143 -2.16 -1.87 -7.11
CA ILE A 143 -1.19 -2.04 -6.02
C ILE A 143 -0.73 -0.69 -5.50
N GLY A 144 -0.72 -0.54 -4.17
CA GLY A 144 -0.04 0.54 -3.47
C GLY A 144 1.43 0.18 -3.26
N LEU A 145 2.30 1.11 -3.52
CA LEU A 145 3.74 0.99 -3.33
C LEU A 145 4.22 2.04 -2.34
N LEU A 146 5.14 1.68 -1.47
CA LEU A 146 5.73 2.55 -0.46
C LEU A 146 7.25 2.59 -0.57
N GLU A 147 7.84 3.66 -0.06
CA GLU A 147 9.29 3.91 -0.05
C GLU A 147 9.90 4.07 -1.44
N LEU A 148 9.22 4.86 -2.25
CA LEU A 148 9.68 5.26 -3.58
C LEU A 148 10.27 6.67 -3.51
N GLU A 149 11.38 6.90 -4.18
CA GLU A 149 12.00 8.22 -4.20
C GLU A 149 11.18 9.25 -4.98
N ASN A 150 10.75 8.87 -6.18
CA ASN A 150 10.11 9.79 -7.11
C ASN A 150 9.28 9.03 -8.16
N ARG A 151 8.64 9.80 -9.05
CA ARG A 151 7.85 9.23 -10.15
C ARG A 151 8.68 8.39 -11.12
N GLN A 152 9.94 8.78 -11.38
CA GLN A 152 10.81 8.09 -12.35
C GLN A 152 11.05 6.63 -11.97
N VAL A 153 11.30 6.35 -10.67
CA VAL A 153 11.51 4.97 -10.22
C VAL A 153 10.27 4.10 -10.44
N VAL A 154 9.06 4.69 -10.35
CA VAL A 154 7.81 3.96 -10.64
C VAL A 154 7.65 3.72 -12.14
N GLU A 155 8.01 4.71 -12.98
CA GLU A 155 7.99 4.56 -14.44
C GLU A 155 8.97 3.49 -14.93
N ASP A 156 10.14 3.40 -14.31
CA ASP A 156 11.11 2.36 -14.64
C ASP A 156 10.64 0.98 -14.14
N LEU A 157 10.04 0.92 -12.95
CA LEU A 157 9.49 -0.31 -12.39
C LEU A 157 8.40 -0.93 -13.30
N VAL A 158 7.46 -0.12 -13.79
CA VAL A 158 6.36 -0.66 -14.62
C VAL A 158 6.82 -1.07 -16.02
N LYS A 159 7.99 -0.61 -16.45
CA LYS A 159 8.63 -1.03 -17.73
C LYS A 159 9.41 -2.34 -17.62
N GLU A 160 9.67 -2.83 -16.39
CA GLU A 160 10.35 -4.11 -16.22
C GLU A 160 9.61 -5.23 -16.94
N PRO A 161 10.32 -6.20 -17.58
CA PRO A 161 9.70 -7.26 -18.40
C PRO A 161 8.59 -8.04 -17.70
N ALA A 162 8.70 -8.23 -16.37
CA ALA A 162 7.70 -8.91 -15.58
C ALA A 162 6.36 -8.15 -15.50
N LEU A 163 6.37 -6.82 -15.63
CA LEU A 163 5.21 -5.94 -15.48
C LEU A 163 4.73 -5.30 -16.77
N ALA A 164 5.62 -5.05 -17.74
CA ALA A 164 5.33 -4.29 -18.96
C ALA A 164 4.06 -4.77 -19.70
N LYS A 165 3.83 -6.08 -19.74
CA LYS A 165 2.65 -6.69 -20.41
C LYS A 165 1.30 -6.34 -19.78
N TYR A 166 1.29 -5.78 -18.56
CA TYR A 166 0.06 -5.47 -17.85
C TYR A 166 -0.42 -4.04 -18.06
N ASP A 167 0.38 -3.20 -18.74
CA ASP A 167 0.08 -1.78 -19.06
C ASP A 167 -0.40 -1.00 -17.83
N TYR A 168 0.46 -0.87 -16.84
CA TYR A 168 0.15 -0.14 -15.62
C TYR A 168 0.13 1.38 -15.85
N GLY A 169 -0.94 2.03 -15.39
CA GLY A 169 -0.97 3.46 -15.12
C GLY A 169 -0.36 3.76 -13.76
N ILE A 170 0.07 5.00 -13.55
CA ILE A 170 0.77 5.45 -12.36
C ILE A 170 0.07 6.67 -11.76
N VAL A 171 -0.14 6.65 -10.45
CA VAL A 171 -0.49 7.82 -9.64
C VAL A 171 0.57 7.98 -8.57
N HIS A 172 1.30 9.07 -8.63
CA HIS A 172 2.38 9.42 -7.70
C HIS A 172 2.30 10.90 -7.36
N PHE A 173 2.56 11.21 -6.11
CA PHE A 173 2.68 12.58 -5.61
C PHE A 173 3.86 12.64 -4.65
N ASN A 174 4.66 13.71 -4.76
CA ASN A 174 5.69 13.95 -3.77
C ASN A 174 5.06 14.36 -2.45
N SER A 175 5.59 13.86 -1.35
CA SER A 175 5.26 14.26 0.01
C SER A 175 6.41 15.03 0.66
N PHE A 176 6.18 15.57 1.85
CA PHE A 176 7.20 16.34 2.56
C PHE A 176 8.02 15.51 3.55
N ASP A 177 8.09 14.21 3.36
CA ASP A 177 8.96 13.37 4.18
C ASP A 177 10.42 13.79 4.03
N TYR A 178 11.10 13.97 5.16
CA TYR A 178 12.48 14.44 5.17
C TYR A 178 13.47 13.44 4.55
N ARG A 179 13.10 12.16 4.44
CA ARG A 179 13.88 11.13 3.75
C ARG A 179 13.69 11.16 2.24
N GLY A 180 12.63 11.86 1.76
CA GLY A 180 12.27 11.94 0.35
C GLY A 180 11.69 10.65 -0.20
N ILE A 181 10.90 9.95 0.59
CA ILE A 181 10.19 8.74 0.15
C ILE A 181 8.70 8.99 0.06
N ASP A 182 8.09 8.44 -0.96
CA ASP A 182 6.70 8.67 -1.33
C ASP A 182 5.89 7.38 -1.44
N PRO A 183 4.57 7.47 -1.32
CA PRO A 183 3.64 6.44 -1.77
C PRO A 183 3.27 6.64 -3.25
N ALA A 184 2.94 5.54 -3.93
CA ALA A 184 2.35 5.57 -5.25
C ALA A 184 1.31 4.46 -5.44
N PHE A 185 0.40 4.65 -6.39
CA PHE A 185 -0.40 3.56 -6.95
C PHE A 185 0.06 3.24 -8.36
N ILE A 186 0.09 1.94 -8.68
CA ILE A 186 0.06 1.47 -10.06
C ILE A 186 -1.21 0.63 -10.25
N TYR A 187 -1.80 0.71 -11.44
CA TYR A 187 -3.07 0.05 -11.76
C TYR A 187 -3.12 -0.42 -13.20
N GLN A 188 -3.68 -1.59 -13.48
CA GLN A 188 -3.91 -2.06 -14.84
C GLN A 188 -4.96 -1.19 -15.52
N LYS A 189 -4.59 -0.44 -16.56
CA LYS A 189 -5.47 0.51 -17.28
C LYS A 189 -6.73 -0.15 -17.84
N ARG A 190 -6.66 -1.42 -18.23
CA ARG A 190 -7.80 -2.19 -18.72
C ARG A 190 -8.85 -2.49 -17.64
N ARG A 191 -8.49 -2.36 -16.34
CA ARG A 191 -9.34 -2.74 -15.22
C ARG A 191 -9.75 -1.58 -14.34
N PHE A 192 -8.88 -0.59 -14.22
CA PHE A 192 -9.14 0.57 -13.38
C PHE A 192 -9.02 1.86 -14.18
N THR A 193 -10.07 2.69 -14.10
CA THR A 193 -10.11 4.03 -14.71
C THR A 193 -10.14 5.06 -13.58
N PRO A 194 -9.05 5.81 -13.34
CA PRO A 194 -9.02 6.85 -12.33
C PRO A 194 -9.96 8.01 -12.69
N SER A 195 -10.67 8.54 -11.71
CA SER A 195 -11.50 9.74 -11.85
C SER A 195 -10.93 10.94 -11.10
N ASN A 196 -10.25 10.71 -9.98
CA ASN A 196 -9.61 11.74 -9.17
C ASN A 196 -8.45 11.16 -8.36
N ALA A 197 -7.42 11.98 -8.16
CA ALA A 197 -6.30 11.66 -7.28
C ALA A 197 -5.86 12.92 -6.53
N ILE A 198 -5.71 12.81 -5.21
CA ILE A 198 -5.30 13.91 -4.33
C ILE A 198 -4.40 13.39 -3.23
N THR A 199 -3.67 14.28 -2.57
CA THR A 199 -2.97 14.00 -1.32
C THR A 199 -3.64 14.69 -0.14
N LYS A 200 -3.49 14.10 1.04
CA LYS A 200 -3.90 14.68 2.30
C LYS A 200 -2.73 14.74 3.26
N GLU A 201 -2.37 15.95 3.61
CA GLU A 201 -1.27 16.20 4.53
C GLU A 201 -1.57 15.66 5.93
N VAL A 202 -0.59 14.96 6.49
CA VAL A 202 -0.60 14.53 7.88
C VAL A 202 0.25 15.50 8.69
N LYS A 203 -0.39 16.39 9.44
CA LYS A 203 0.31 17.33 10.34
C LYS A 203 0.73 16.63 11.62
N ILE A 204 2.04 16.53 11.83
CA ILE A 204 2.63 15.95 13.05
C ILE A 204 3.57 16.93 13.73
N PHE A 205 3.70 16.78 15.03
CA PHE A 205 4.53 17.62 15.86
C PHE A 205 5.45 16.77 16.73
N GLY A 206 6.68 17.19 16.85
CA GLY A 206 7.68 16.60 17.71
C GLY A 206 7.71 17.24 19.10
N GLU A 207 8.81 17.01 19.79
CA GLU A 207 9.06 17.56 21.11
C GLU A 207 9.02 19.10 21.07
N GLY A 208 8.43 19.70 22.11
CA GLY A 208 8.23 21.15 22.19
C GLY A 208 7.25 21.72 21.16
N GLY A 209 6.40 20.89 20.52
CA GLY A 209 5.42 21.35 19.55
C GLY A 209 6.02 21.73 18.19
N LYS A 210 7.27 21.35 17.92
CA LYS A 210 7.93 21.63 16.65
C LYS A 210 7.26 20.83 15.52
N ARG A 211 6.91 21.52 14.41
CA ARG A 211 6.36 20.88 13.21
C ARG A 211 7.37 19.88 12.63
N GLU A 212 6.92 18.67 12.39
CA GLU A 212 7.63 17.65 11.63
C GLU A 212 6.85 17.29 10.36
N TYR A 213 7.57 16.83 9.34
CA TYR A 213 6.99 16.44 8.05
C TYR A 213 7.07 14.94 7.85
N THR A 214 6.04 14.39 7.22
CA THR A 214 5.91 12.96 6.94
C THR A 214 5.19 12.78 5.60
N ARG A 215 5.02 11.52 5.19
CA ARG A 215 4.29 11.16 3.97
C ARG A 215 2.83 11.59 4.07
N ASP A 216 2.34 12.14 2.97
CA ASP A 216 0.91 12.41 2.81
C ASP A 216 0.13 11.11 2.60
N ILE A 217 -1.17 11.11 2.90
CA ILE A 217 -2.07 10.04 2.49
C ILE A 217 -2.47 10.30 1.03
N LEU A 218 -2.13 9.39 0.14
CA LEU A 218 -2.54 9.46 -1.25
C LEU A 218 -3.91 8.81 -1.42
N VAL A 219 -4.86 9.56 -1.99
CA VAL A 219 -6.24 9.14 -2.22
C VAL A 219 -6.48 9.02 -3.72
N LEU A 220 -6.92 7.85 -4.17
CA LEU A 220 -7.22 7.55 -5.57
C LEU A 220 -8.66 7.06 -5.70
N SER A 221 -9.49 7.81 -6.40
CA SER A 221 -10.88 7.43 -6.74
C SER A 221 -10.98 7.04 -8.20
N GLY A 222 -11.84 6.08 -8.51
CA GLY A 222 -12.06 5.61 -9.88
C GLY A 222 -13.04 4.45 -9.97
N MET A 223 -13.03 3.79 -11.13
CA MET A 223 -13.87 2.65 -11.45
C MET A 223 -13.01 1.39 -11.59
N LEU A 224 -13.16 0.42 -10.70
CA LEU A 224 -12.59 -0.93 -10.85
C LEU A 224 -13.62 -1.84 -11.52
N ASP A 225 -13.36 -2.24 -12.77
CA ASP A 225 -14.28 -3.08 -13.54
C ASP A 225 -15.73 -2.57 -13.48
N ASN A 226 -15.92 -1.25 -13.60
CA ASN A 226 -17.19 -0.50 -13.54
C ASN A 226 -17.83 -0.34 -12.14
N GLU A 227 -17.09 -0.62 -11.07
CA GLU A 227 -17.55 -0.31 -9.70
C GLU A 227 -16.75 0.84 -9.09
N LYS A 228 -17.46 1.76 -8.42
CA LYS A 228 -16.82 2.89 -7.73
C LYS A 228 -15.97 2.41 -6.58
N VAL A 229 -14.69 2.77 -6.60
CA VAL A 229 -13.73 2.46 -5.53
C VAL A 229 -12.92 3.71 -5.21
N THR A 230 -12.69 3.95 -3.93
CA THR A 230 -11.70 4.92 -3.46
C THR A 230 -10.65 4.20 -2.61
N LEU A 231 -9.39 4.37 -2.99
CA LEU A 231 -8.26 3.75 -2.34
C LEU A 231 -7.47 4.83 -1.58
N PHE A 232 -6.96 4.46 -0.41
CA PHE A 232 -6.14 5.32 0.45
C PHE A 232 -4.85 4.58 0.74
N ILE A 233 -3.71 5.12 0.27
CA ILE A 233 -2.42 4.55 0.61
C ILE A 233 -1.76 5.38 1.72
N ASN A 234 -1.25 4.68 2.71
CA ASN A 234 -0.72 5.23 3.94
C ASN A 234 0.71 4.73 4.19
N HIS A 235 1.56 5.60 4.68
CA HIS A 235 2.81 5.22 5.29
C HIS A 235 3.00 6.10 6.53
N TRP A 236 2.53 5.60 7.67
CA TRP A 236 2.48 6.39 8.90
C TRP A 236 3.86 6.59 9.54
N PRO A 237 4.00 7.56 10.45
CA PRO A 237 5.24 7.78 11.19
C PRO A 237 5.70 6.51 11.91
N SER A 238 6.98 6.17 11.75
CA SER A 238 7.58 4.99 12.37
C SER A 238 7.61 5.08 13.90
N ARG A 239 7.88 3.95 14.57
CA ARG A 239 8.04 3.86 16.03
C ARG A 239 9.37 4.44 16.53
N ARG A 240 10.00 5.34 15.76
CA ARG A 240 11.26 5.98 16.14
C ARG A 240 11.12 6.71 17.47
N GLY A 241 12.06 6.47 18.38
CA GLY A 241 12.01 6.98 19.76
C GLY A 241 11.15 6.15 20.71
N GLY A 242 10.55 5.05 20.23
CA GLY A 242 9.68 4.16 20.99
C GLY A 242 8.22 4.26 20.58
N GLU A 243 7.49 3.18 20.82
CA GLU A 243 6.07 3.06 20.41
C GLU A 243 5.19 4.14 21.08
N ALA A 244 5.32 4.30 22.39
CA ALA A 244 4.52 5.27 23.14
C ALA A 244 4.83 6.72 22.77
N VAL A 245 6.11 7.06 22.57
CA VAL A 245 6.56 8.41 22.20
C VAL A 245 6.07 8.82 20.81
N SER A 246 6.04 7.88 19.88
CA SER A 246 5.63 8.12 18.49
C SER A 246 4.12 7.93 18.26
N LEU A 247 3.37 7.33 19.20
CA LEU A 247 1.94 7.07 19.07
C LEU A 247 1.10 8.31 18.74
N PRO A 248 1.32 9.51 19.32
CA PRO A 248 0.56 10.71 18.95
C PRO A 248 0.65 11.06 17.47
N LYS A 249 1.80 10.81 16.82
CA LYS A 249 2.00 11.05 15.38
C LYS A 249 1.19 10.07 14.54
N ARG A 250 1.13 8.80 14.91
CA ARG A 250 0.28 7.80 14.25
C ARG A 250 -1.20 8.04 14.49
N ASN A 251 -1.58 8.49 15.69
CA ASN A 251 -2.96 8.92 15.97
C ASN A 251 -3.39 10.08 15.07
N ALA A 252 -2.50 11.06 14.82
CA ALA A 252 -2.78 12.15 13.88
C ALA A 252 -3.01 11.63 12.45
N ALA A 253 -2.19 10.69 11.98
CA ALA A 253 -2.38 10.05 10.67
C ALA A 253 -3.70 9.26 10.60
N ALA A 254 -4.02 8.50 11.65
CA ALA A 254 -5.28 7.77 11.77
C ALA A 254 -6.51 8.69 11.72
N ALA A 255 -6.44 9.85 12.37
CA ALA A 255 -7.52 10.84 12.36
C ALA A 255 -7.73 11.43 10.95
N VAL A 256 -6.65 11.77 10.23
CA VAL A 256 -6.73 12.24 8.85
C VAL A 256 -7.33 11.16 7.94
N LEU A 257 -6.87 9.91 8.04
CA LEU A 257 -7.41 8.79 7.27
C LEU A 257 -8.91 8.63 7.54
N LYS A 258 -9.30 8.57 8.82
CA LYS A 258 -10.71 8.44 9.20
C LYS A 258 -11.57 9.55 8.61
N GLN A 259 -11.14 10.80 8.75
CA GLN A 259 -11.84 11.95 8.19
C GLN A 259 -12.03 11.84 6.67
N GLN A 260 -11.01 11.39 5.95
CA GLN A 260 -11.10 11.22 4.49
C GLN A 260 -12.05 10.09 4.10
N MET A 261 -11.97 8.94 4.78
CA MET A 261 -12.87 7.81 4.53
C MET A 261 -14.33 8.17 4.85
N ASP A 262 -14.57 8.84 5.98
CA ASP A 262 -15.90 9.31 6.38
C ASP A 262 -16.46 10.33 5.38
N SER A 263 -15.63 11.24 4.88
CA SER A 263 -16.05 12.24 3.88
C SER A 263 -16.48 11.60 2.56
N VAL A 264 -15.73 10.62 2.07
CA VAL A 264 -16.10 9.89 0.84
C VAL A 264 -17.39 9.09 1.05
N ARG A 265 -17.53 8.41 2.20
CA ARG A 265 -18.74 7.65 2.54
C ARG A 265 -19.96 8.53 2.69
N ALA A 266 -19.81 9.73 3.23
CA ALA A 266 -20.92 10.69 3.36
C ALA A 266 -21.40 11.21 2.01
N LEU A 267 -20.50 11.37 1.02
CA LEU A 267 -20.84 11.78 -0.32
C LEU A 267 -21.52 10.67 -1.15
N ASP A 268 -21.05 9.44 -1.03
CA ASP A 268 -21.63 8.27 -1.71
C ASP A 268 -21.39 7.00 -0.85
N PRO A 269 -22.41 6.57 -0.09
CA PRO A 269 -22.30 5.37 0.76
C PRO A 269 -22.05 4.06 -0.01
N ASN A 270 -22.33 4.04 -1.31
CA ASN A 270 -22.14 2.87 -2.16
C ASN A 270 -20.68 2.74 -2.66
N THR A 271 -19.89 3.81 -2.57
CA THR A 271 -18.47 3.75 -2.93
C THR A 271 -17.74 2.76 -2.03
N LYS A 272 -17.02 1.85 -2.64
CA LYS A 272 -16.16 0.88 -1.93
C LYS A 272 -14.87 1.55 -1.50
N LEU A 273 -14.56 1.51 -0.20
CA LEU A 273 -13.37 2.14 0.35
C LEU A 273 -12.35 1.07 0.73
N ILE A 274 -11.10 1.27 0.32
CA ILE A 274 -9.97 0.39 0.65
C ILE A 274 -8.82 1.26 1.12
N ALA A 275 -8.55 1.25 2.43
CA ALA A 275 -7.33 1.85 2.99
C ALA A 275 -6.28 0.77 3.16
N MET A 276 -5.06 1.06 2.71
CA MET A 276 -3.93 0.16 2.85
C MET A 276 -2.67 0.95 3.18
N GLY A 277 -1.70 0.31 3.77
CA GLY A 277 -0.43 0.97 4.10
C GLY A 277 0.42 0.20 5.09
N ASP A 278 1.65 0.69 5.24
CA ASP A 278 2.46 0.47 6.42
C ASP A 278 2.01 1.48 7.49
N PHE A 279 1.19 1.00 8.41
CA PHE A 279 0.65 1.83 9.49
C PHE A 279 1.64 1.99 10.67
N ASN A 280 2.79 1.32 10.62
CA ASN A 280 3.77 1.28 11.71
C ASN A 280 3.16 0.93 13.07
N ASP A 281 1.99 0.31 13.06
CA ASP A 281 1.20 -0.16 14.20
C ASP A 281 0.53 -1.49 13.85
N ASP A 282 0.41 -2.37 14.85
CA ASP A 282 -0.32 -3.64 14.69
C ASP A 282 -1.84 -3.41 14.65
N PRO A 283 -2.64 -4.34 14.11
CA PRO A 283 -4.09 -4.18 13.95
C PRO A 283 -4.86 -3.85 15.25
N ASN A 284 -4.31 -4.16 16.42
CA ASN A 284 -4.91 -3.89 17.74
C ASN A 284 -4.38 -2.59 18.39
N SER A 285 -3.47 -1.87 17.75
CA SER A 285 -2.88 -0.63 18.29
C SER A 285 -3.94 0.48 18.47
N PRO A 286 -3.73 1.40 19.41
CA PRO A 286 -4.70 2.47 19.71
C PRO A 286 -5.06 3.34 18.51
N SER A 287 -4.12 3.62 17.60
CA SER A 287 -4.36 4.40 16.40
C SER A 287 -5.42 3.78 15.49
N LEU A 288 -5.40 2.45 15.33
CA LEU A 288 -6.36 1.71 14.50
C LEU A 288 -7.67 1.43 15.27
N LYS A 289 -7.55 1.00 16.53
CA LYS A 289 -8.71 0.63 17.33
C LYS A 289 -9.53 1.83 17.78
N ASN A 290 -8.88 2.84 18.37
CA ASN A 290 -9.56 3.92 19.07
C ASN A 290 -9.76 5.15 18.17
N VAL A 291 -8.81 5.48 17.29
CA VAL A 291 -8.86 6.66 16.43
C VAL A 291 -9.53 6.35 15.10
N LEU A 292 -9.03 5.39 14.34
CA LEU A 292 -9.66 4.97 13.08
C LEU A 292 -10.98 4.23 13.32
N LYS A 293 -11.13 3.60 14.49
CA LYS A 293 -12.29 2.78 14.88
C LYS A 293 -12.53 1.61 13.92
N ALA A 294 -11.45 0.93 13.54
CA ALA A 294 -11.54 -0.24 12.67
C ALA A 294 -12.07 -1.46 13.46
N ALA A 295 -13.11 -2.10 12.94
CA ALA A 295 -13.67 -3.34 13.46
C ALA A 295 -12.69 -4.50 13.24
N TYR A 296 -12.69 -5.46 14.14
CA TYR A 296 -11.82 -6.64 14.05
C TYR A 296 -12.43 -7.78 13.24
N TYR A 297 -13.74 -7.92 13.32
CA TYR A 297 -14.50 -8.95 12.61
C TYR A 297 -15.77 -8.35 11.99
N PRO A 298 -16.33 -8.97 10.94
CA PRO A 298 -17.55 -8.46 10.32
C PRO A 298 -18.73 -8.26 11.28
N LYS A 299 -18.81 -9.06 12.33
CA LYS A 299 -19.85 -8.95 13.38
C LYS A 299 -19.71 -7.69 14.25
N ASP A 300 -18.52 -7.09 14.28
CA ASP A 300 -18.22 -5.89 15.08
C ASP A 300 -18.48 -4.59 14.29
N LEU A 301 -18.88 -4.71 13.02
CA LEU A 301 -19.24 -3.56 12.20
C LEU A 301 -20.50 -2.89 12.70
N SER A 302 -20.47 -1.58 12.79
CA SER A 302 -21.59 -0.73 13.21
C SER A 302 -21.50 0.65 12.54
N VAL A 303 -22.43 1.52 12.86
CA VAL A 303 -22.37 2.92 12.42
C VAL A 303 -21.12 3.63 12.93
N ASP A 304 -20.72 3.31 14.17
CA ASP A 304 -19.54 3.90 14.83
C ASP A 304 -18.21 3.24 14.42
N THR A 305 -18.26 2.00 13.92
CA THR A 305 -17.13 1.20 13.45
C THR A 305 -17.37 0.69 12.04
N PRO A 306 -17.44 1.59 11.03
CA PRO A 306 -17.88 1.23 9.68
C PRO A 306 -16.81 0.57 8.81
N TYR A 307 -15.60 0.44 9.31
CA TYR A 307 -14.43 -0.07 8.58
C TYR A 307 -13.96 -1.37 9.20
N LEU A 308 -13.65 -2.35 8.36
CA LEU A 308 -13.17 -3.68 8.77
C LEU A 308 -11.67 -3.81 8.51
N ASN A 309 -10.89 -4.11 9.53
CA ASN A 309 -9.48 -4.46 9.37
C ASN A 309 -9.36 -5.93 8.97
N LEU A 310 -9.03 -6.19 7.71
CA LEU A 310 -8.93 -7.55 7.16
C LEU A 310 -7.72 -8.32 7.71
N MET A 311 -6.74 -7.63 8.28
CA MET A 311 -5.51 -8.23 8.76
C MET A 311 -5.61 -8.69 10.23
N TYR A 312 -6.60 -8.23 11.01
CA TYR A 312 -6.72 -8.60 12.43
C TYR A 312 -6.82 -10.12 12.65
N PRO A 313 -7.61 -10.88 11.88
CA PRO A 313 -7.66 -12.36 12.03
C PRO A 313 -6.31 -13.02 11.77
N LEU A 314 -5.52 -12.53 10.82
CA LEU A 314 -4.18 -13.01 10.52
C LEU A 314 -3.19 -12.68 11.64
N PHE A 315 -3.26 -11.46 12.17
CA PHE A 315 -2.48 -11.04 13.35
C PHE A 315 -2.73 -11.95 14.54
N LYS A 316 -3.98 -12.30 14.81
CA LYS A 316 -4.35 -13.24 15.89
C LYS A 316 -3.83 -14.67 15.68
N GLN A 317 -3.50 -15.05 14.46
CA GLN A 317 -2.84 -16.31 14.09
C GLN A 317 -1.31 -16.24 14.15
N GLY A 318 -0.75 -15.08 14.53
CA GLY A 318 0.70 -14.87 14.57
C GLY A 318 1.33 -14.57 13.21
N VAL A 319 0.53 -14.24 12.19
CA VAL A 319 1.05 -13.81 10.89
C VAL A 319 1.62 -12.40 11.00
N ALA A 320 2.77 -12.17 10.39
CA ALA A 320 3.47 -10.90 10.38
C ALA A 320 3.84 -10.50 8.95
N SER A 321 3.97 -9.20 8.69
CA SER A 321 4.51 -8.68 7.42
C SER A 321 5.97 -8.27 7.52
N LEU A 322 6.48 -8.03 8.72
CA LEU A 322 7.88 -7.67 8.98
C LEU A 322 8.31 -8.13 10.37
N ALA A 323 9.59 -7.98 10.67
CA ALA A 323 10.10 -8.08 12.03
C ALA A 323 10.67 -6.73 12.47
N TYR A 324 10.20 -6.23 13.60
CA TYR A 324 10.69 -5.00 14.21
C TYR A 324 11.24 -5.31 15.61
N GLN A 325 12.51 -4.95 15.85
CA GLN A 325 13.23 -5.27 17.11
C GLN A 325 13.07 -6.74 17.53
N ASP A 326 13.33 -7.65 16.58
CA ASP A 326 13.22 -9.11 16.74
C ASP A 326 11.80 -9.61 17.14
N SER A 327 10.80 -8.77 16.98
CA SER A 327 9.39 -9.13 17.18
C SER A 327 8.63 -9.14 15.86
N PRO A 328 7.86 -10.20 15.57
CA PRO A 328 6.99 -10.21 14.38
C PRO A 328 5.83 -9.22 14.56
N ASN A 329 5.64 -8.33 13.55
CA ASN A 329 4.58 -7.33 13.54
C ASN A 329 3.81 -7.37 12.21
N LEU A 330 2.56 -6.96 12.23
CA LEU A 330 1.71 -6.85 11.05
C LEU A 330 1.35 -5.39 10.78
N PHE A 331 2.36 -4.60 10.36
CA PHE A 331 2.19 -3.16 10.11
C PHE A 331 1.58 -2.87 8.73
N ASP A 332 1.81 -3.76 7.77
CA ASP A 332 1.20 -3.67 6.45
C ASP A 332 -0.23 -4.23 6.51
N GLN A 333 -1.21 -3.36 6.30
CA GLN A 333 -2.61 -3.72 6.53
C GLN A 333 -3.53 -3.25 5.40
N ILE A 334 -4.69 -3.91 5.31
CA ILE A 334 -5.80 -3.57 4.42
C ILE A 334 -7.07 -3.44 5.25
N ILE A 335 -7.71 -2.28 5.15
CA ILE A 335 -8.93 -1.93 5.88
C ILE A 335 -9.98 -1.54 4.85
N VAL A 336 -11.18 -2.08 4.96
CA VAL A 336 -12.23 -1.88 3.96
C VAL A 336 -13.52 -1.36 4.57
N SER A 337 -14.35 -0.69 3.76
CA SER A 337 -15.71 -0.33 4.15
C SER A 337 -16.63 -1.55 4.25
N SER A 338 -17.68 -1.46 5.05
CA SER A 338 -18.61 -2.55 5.36
C SER A 338 -19.26 -3.17 4.13
N ASN A 339 -19.48 -2.40 3.06
CA ASN A 339 -20.07 -2.89 1.80
C ASN A 339 -19.13 -3.86 1.02
N LEU A 340 -17.85 -3.94 1.38
CA LEU A 340 -16.91 -4.95 0.86
C LEU A 340 -16.88 -6.23 1.69
N SER A 341 -17.46 -6.25 2.91
CA SER A 341 -17.37 -7.35 3.86
C SER A 341 -18.52 -8.36 3.78
N GLN A 342 -19.30 -8.34 2.72
CA GLN A 342 -20.44 -9.25 2.52
C GLN A 342 -19.97 -10.71 2.39
N LYS A 343 -20.65 -11.63 3.11
CA LYS A 343 -20.30 -13.04 3.11
C LYS A 343 -20.70 -13.77 1.81
N GLU A 344 -21.83 -13.36 1.25
CA GLU A 344 -22.37 -13.98 0.02
C GLU A 344 -21.83 -13.27 -1.21
N ILE A 345 -21.46 -14.05 -2.21
CA ILE A 345 -21.04 -13.50 -3.48
C ILE A 345 -22.23 -12.92 -4.23
N GLY A 346 -22.18 -11.62 -4.50
CA GLY A 346 -23.18 -10.89 -5.26
C GLY A 346 -22.67 -10.43 -6.63
N LYS A 347 -23.42 -9.53 -7.25
CA LYS A 347 -23.02 -8.85 -8.51
C LYS A 347 -21.96 -7.77 -8.31
N GLU A 348 -21.77 -7.36 -7.07
CA GLU A 348 -20.77 -6.38 -6.69
C GLU A 348 -19.56 -7.06 -6.02
N TYR A 349 -18.40 -6.41 -6.11
CA TYR A 349 -17.19 -6.88 -5.44
C TYR A 349 -17.36 -6.93 -3.93
N SER A 350 -16.95 -8.06 -3.36
CA SER A 350 -16.76 -8.28 -1.92
C SER A 350 -15.42 -8.97 -1.68
N VAL A 351 -14.92 -8.91 -0.47
CA VAL A 351 -13.67 -9.58 -0.08
C VAL A 351 -13.86 -11.09 -0.09
N PHE A 352 -13.04 -11.78 -0.88
CA PHE A 352 -12.98 -13.25 -0.88
C PHE A 352 -11.90 -13.75 0.08
N LYS A 353 -10.70 -13.18 0.03
CA LYS A 353 -9.56 -13.64 0.80
C LYS A 353 -8.54 -12.52 1.00
N THR A 354 -7.83 -12.55 2.11
CA THR A 354 -6.74 -11.64 2.42
C THR A 354 -5.56 -12.42 2.94
N GLU A 355 -4.35 -12.11 2.47
CA GLU A 355 -3.13 -12.86 2.80
C GLU A 355 -1.91 -11.93 2.88
N VAL A 356 -0.89 -12.39 3.59
CA VAL A 356 0.50 -11.93 3.47
C VAL A 356 1.19 -12.79 2.42
N TYR A 357 1.79 -12.18 1.41
CA TYR A 357 2.49 -12.89 0.35
C TYR A 357 3.94 -13.17 0.75
N ALA A 358 4.20 -14.38 1.26
CA ALA A 358 5.50 -14.77 1.79
C ALA A 358 6.00 -16.09 1.17
N PRO A 359 6.23 -16.17 -0.15
CA PRO A 359 6.84 -17.34 -0.76
C PRO A 359 8.27 -17.54 -0.26
N SER A 360 8.76 -18.77 -0.34
CA SER A 360 10.05 -19.17 0.25
C SER A 360 11.26 -18.34 -0.21
N TYR A 361 11.20 -17.72 -1.39
CA TYR A 361 12.30 -16.88 -1.87
C TYR A 361 12.31 -15.48 -1.24
N LEU A 362 11.19 -15.01 -0.68
CA LEU A 362 11.11 -13.77 0.09
C LEU A 362 11.55 -13.94 1.54
N ILE A 363 11.83 -15.17 1.99
CA ILE A 363 12.19 -15.45 3.37
C ILE A 363 13.67 -15.66 3.49
N SER A 364 14.32 -14.97 4.43
CA SER A 364 15.73 -15.15 4.78
C SER A 364 15.95 -16.57 5.31
N LYS A 365 16.87 -17.30 4.72
CA LYS A 365 17.08 -18.75 4.99
C LYS A 365 18.10 -19.03 6.09
N SER A 366 18.92 -18.05 6.45
CA SER A 366 20.05 -18.25 7.36
C SER A 366 20.42 -16.97 8.13
N GLY A 367 21.31 -17.10 9.10
CA GLY A 367 21.80 -16.00 9.92
C GLY A 367 20.79 -15.51 10.96
N ASN A 368 21.07 -14.34 11.54
CA ASN A 368 20.24 -13.74 12.59
C ASN A 368 18.83 -13.36 12.14
N TYR A 369 18.63 -13.22 10.82
CA TYR A 369 17.33 -12.85 10.23
C TYR A 369 16.60 -14.06 9.61
N LYS A 370 16.96 -15.29 9.98
CA LYS A 370 16.25 -16.48 9.48
C LYS A 370 14.76 -16.41 9.79
N GLY A 371 13.94 -16.58 8.77
CA GLY A 371 12.46 -16.49 8.89
C GLY A 371 11.89 -15.09 8.65
N TYR A 372 12.72 -14.05 8.65
CA TYR A 372 12.31 -12.67 8.34
C TYR A 372 12.22 -12.45 6.82
N PRO A 373 11.58 -11.35 6.38
CA PRO A 373 11.68 -10.94 4.99
C PRO A 373 13.14 -10.84 4.54
N PHE A 374 13.42 -11.33 3.33
CA PHE A 374 14.78 -11.24 2.76
C PHE A 374 14.99 -9.81 2.23
N ARG A 375 15.39 -8.95 3.15
CA ARG A 375 15.58 -7.52 2.94
C ARG A 375 16.70 -7.19 1.95
N SER A 376 16.58 -6.05 1.28
CA SER A 376 17.58 -5.57 0.32
C SER A 376 18.90 -5.18 0.98
N TRP A 377 18.87 -4.73 2.23
CA TRP A 377 20.05 -4.18 2.92
C TRP A 377 20.31 -4.86 4.26
N SER A 378 21.60 -5.06 4.55
CA SER A 378 22.12 -5.42 5.87
C SER A 378 23.20 -4.41 6.25
N GLY A 379 22.84 -3.41 7.05
CA GLY A 379 23.63 -2.19 7.19
C GLY A 379 23.80 -1.52 5.82
N ASP A 380 25.03 -1.24 5.44
CA ASP A 380 25.36 -0.63 4.13
C ASP A 380 25.57 -1.66 3.01
N LYS A 381 25.46 -2.94 3.30
CA LYS A 381 25.69 -3.98 2.30
C LYS A 381 24.38 -4.33 1.58
N PHE A 382 24.36 -4.22 0.25
CA PHE A 382 23.30 -4.77 -0.58
C PHE A 382 23.35 -6.30 -0.56
N THR A 383 22.23 -6.93 -0.21
CA THR A 383 22.13 -8.39 -0.05
C THR A 383 21.68 -9.11 -1.31
N GLY A 384 21.10 -8.37 -2.27
CA GLY A 384 20.37 -8.94 -3.40
C GLY A 384 18.94 -9.38 -3.04
N GLY A 385 18.48 -9.07 -1.82
CA GLY A 385 17.12 -9.37 -1.35
C GLY A 385 16.06 -8.45 -1.95
N TYR A 386 14.84 -8.55 -1.44
CA TYR A 386 13.64 -7.95 -2.01
C TYR A 386 13.16 -6.73 -1.21
N SER A 387 12.77 -6.94 0.04
CA SER A 387 12.32 -5.93 0.98
C SER A 387 12.37 -6.46 2.40
N ASP A 388 12.38 -5.57 3.39
CA ASP A 388 12.19 -5.90 4.81
C ASP A 388 10.71 -6.05 5.19
N HIS A 389 9.81 -5.96 4.21
CA HIS A 389 8.38 -6.21 4.32
C HIS A 389 7.91 -7.32 3.37
N PHE A 390 6.99 -8.15 3.82
CA PHE A 390 6.20 -9.01 2.93
C PHE A 390 5.01 -8.21 2.38
N PRO A 391 4.69 -8.32 1.07
CA PRO A 391 3.47 -7.74 0.53
C PRO A 391 2.21 -8.30 1.19
N VAL A 392 1.18 -7.46 1.27
CA VAL A 392 -0.15 -7.90 1.68
C VAL A 392 -1.15 -7.67 0.56
N PHE A 393 -2.15 -8.54 0.45
CA PHE A 393 -3.14 -8.40 -0.61
C PHE A 393 -4.51 -8.93 -0.21
N THR A 394 -5.53 -8.42 -0.88
CA THR A 394 -6.88 -8.96 -0.83
C THR A 394 -7.38 -9.34 -2.22
N ILE A 395 -8.10 -10.44 -2.30
CA ILE A 395 -8.82 -10.87 -3.48
C ILE A 395 -10.26 -10.42 -3.34
N LEU A 396 -10.70 -9.61 -4.26
CA LEU A 396 -12.09 -9.26 -4.42
C LEU A 396 -12.74 -10.22 -5.42
N HIS A 397 -13.99 -10.57 -5.18
CA HIS A 397 -14.77 -11.42 -6.09
C HIS A 397 -16.21 -10.92 -6.26
N ARG A 398 -16.79 -11.23 -7.41
CA ARG A 398 -18.21 -11.02 -7.72
C ARG A 398 -18.71 -12.02 -8.75
N LEU A 399 -20.02 -12.13 -8.92
CA LEU A 399 -20.62 -12.79 -10.06
C LEU A 399 -20.36 -12.00 -11.36
N PRO A 400 -20.35 -12.66 -12.52
CA PRO A 400 -20.17 -12.02 -13.83
C PRO A 400 -21.21 -10.95 -14.14
#